data_8f2a2771e0a905eb6eaa4fb246945b97
#
_entry.id   8f2a2771e0a905eb6eaa4fb246945b97
#
_cell.length_a   1.000
_cell.length_b   1.000
_cell.length_c   1.000
_cell.angle_alpha   90.00
_cell.angle_beta   90.00
_cell.angle_gamma   90.00
#
_symmetry.space_group_name_H-M   'P 1'
#
loop_
_entity.id
_entity.type
_entity.pdbx_description
1 polymer ?
#
loop_
_entity_poly.entity_id
_entity_poly.type
_entity_poly.pdbx_seq_one_letter_code
_entity_poly.pdbx_strand_id
1 'polypeptide(L)'
;MKEFIYSSNAVYETLSAKRREVFKIELADNVQIKGKLAEIMTLAQQRKVQVVKTPRARLDKVHEHNQGIIAEVSKYPYVDLLDILENARSKNEAPFVLLLDSLNDPQNFGTLIRTAEATGVHGIIIPLAHTVEVTPAVVNASSGASEHMLIARTNFAQAIETLKGENVWVVGLDQDGETVGEKTKRHLTGATAIVVGSEGEGIRQLTRTKCDIVLKLPMRGQVESLNAAVAGSVALYLAYLARAN
;
A
#
# COMPACT_ATOMS: atom_id res chain seq x y z
N MET A 1 -17.39 4.95 -12.69
CA MET A 1 -16.31 5.79 -13.25
C MET A 1 -15.15 4.84 -13.53
N LYS A 2 -14.46 4.98 -14.67
CA LYS A 2 -13.40 4.09 -15.12
C LYS A 2 -12.03 4.73 -14.88
N GLU A 3 -11.01 3.91 -14.65
CA GLU A 3 -9.61 4.32 -14.48
C GLU A 3 -8.73 3.60 -15.51
N PHE A 4 -7.57 4.17 -15.82
CA PHE A 4 -6.60 3.58 -16.72
C PHE A 4 -5.33 3.21 -15.96
N ILE A 5 -5.13 1.92 -15.76
CA ILE A 5 -3.90 1.36 -15.19
C ILE A 5 -2.90 1.17 -16.32
N TYR A 6 -1.65 1.54 -16.09
CA TYR A 6 -0.57 1.48 -17.08
C TYR A 6 0.67 0.79 -16.50
N SER A 7 1.57 0.35 -17.36
CA SER A 7 2.74 -0.50 -17.14
C SER A 7 2.41 -1.99 -16.99
N SER A 8 3.36 -2.80 -17.42
CA SER A 8 3.16 -4.27 -17.48
C SER A 8 2.94 -4.90 -16.11
N ASN A 9 3.67 -4.47 -15.08
CA ASN A 9 3.50 -5.01 -13.73
C ASN A 9 2.13 -4.64 -13.16
N ALA A 10 1.73 -3.37 -13.23
CA ALA A 10 0.45 -2.92 -12.70
C ALA A 10 -0.74 -3.65 -13.36
N VAL A 11 -0.73 -3.78 -14.70
CA VAL A 11 -1.77 -4.50 -15.43
C VAL A 11 -1.79 -5.99 -15.07
N TYR A 12 -0.61 -6.61 -14.95
CA TYR A 12 -0.50 -8.01 -14.55
C TYR A 12 -1.11 -8.25 -13.16
N GLU A 13 -0.71 -7.45 -12.17
CA GLU A 13 -1.20 -7.61 -10.79
C GLU A 13 -2.69 -7.29 -10.68
N THR A 14 -3.20 -6.32 -11.44
CA THR A 14 -4.64 -6.04 -11.51
C THR A 14 -5.43 -7.25 -12.03
N LEU A 15 -4.92 -7.93 -13.04
CA LEU A 15 -5.51 -9.19 -13.54
C LEU A 15 -5.36 -10.32 -12.52
N SER A 16 -4.22 -10.46 -11.90
CA SER A 16 -3.90 -11.55 -10.96
C SER A 16 -4.73 -11.45 -9.67
N ALA A 17 -4.83 -10.28 -9.08
CA ALA A 17 -5.54 -10.05 -7.82
C ALA A 17 -7.06 -10.25 -7.90
N LYS A 18 -7.67 -10.07 -9.08
CA LYS A 18 -9.11 -10.26 -9.34
C LYS A 18 -10.03 -9.38 -8.48
N ARG A 19 -9.54 -8.28 -7.93
CA ARG A 19 -10.32 -7.38 -7.07
C ARG A 19 -11.04 -6.28 -7.85
N ARG A 20 -10.54 -5.94 -9.05
CA ARG A 20 -11.17 -4.98 -9.95
C ARG A 20 -11.78 -5.67 -11.17
N GLU A 21 -12.82 -5.08 -11.69
CA GLU A 21 -13.31 -5.39 -13.02
C GLU A 21 -12.35 -4.77 -14.05
N VAL A 22 -11.89 -5.58 -15.00
CA VAL A 22 -11.05 -5.16 -16.12
C VAL A 22 -11.91 -5.20 -17.37
N PHE A 23 -12.26 -4.03 -17.89
CA PHE A 23 -13.18 -3.91 -19.04
C PHE A 23 -12.48 -4.19 -20.36
N LYS A 24 -11.25 -3.70 -20.52
CA LYS A 24 -10.47 -3.80 -21.74
C LYS A 24 -8.98 -3.59 -21.49
N ILE A 25 -8.15 -4.24 -22.28
CA ILE A 25 -6.70 -4.00 -22.35
C ILE A 25 -6.37 -3.46 -23.73
N GLU A 26 -5.61 -2.39 -23.81
CA GLU A 26 -5.06 -1.84 -25.05
C GLU A 26 -3.55 -2.08 -25.09
N LEU A 27 -3.08 -2.71 -26.16
CA LEU A 27 -1.67 -2.95 -26.45
C LEU A 27 -1.22 -2.12 -27.62
N ALA A 28 -0.06 -1.51 -27.52
CA ALA A 28 0.54 -0.82 -28.67
C ALA A 28 0.75 -1.81 -29.83
N ASP A 29 0.44 -1.38 -31.04
CA ASP A 29 0.52 -2.20 -32.27
C ASP A 29 1.95 -2.69 -32.56
N ASN A 30 2.97 -1.91 -32.15
CA ASN A 30 4.39 -2.18 -32.33
C ASN A 30 5.06 -2.91 -31.14
N VAL A 31 4.32 -3.27 -30.08
CA VAL A 31 4.90 -3.96 -28.91
C VAL A 31 5.10 -5.44 -29.18
N GLN A 32 6.25 -5.98 -28.77
CA GLN A 32 6.52 -7.42 -28.83
C GLN A 32 5.93 -8.12 -27.59
N ILE A 33 5.08 -9.12 -27.83
CA ILE A 33 4.46 -9.91 -26.76
C ILE A 33 5.47 -10.95 -26.26
N LYS A 34 6.25 -10.57 -25.22
CA LYS A 34 7.26 -11.43 -24.57
C LYS A 34 7.23 -11.21 -23.05
N GLY A 35 7.74 -12.17 -22.29
CA GLY A 35 7.85 -12.06 -20.83
C GLY A 35 6.49 -11.71 -20.18
N LYS A 36 6.47 -10.66 -19.36
CA LYS A 36 5.27 -10.24 -18.62
C LYS A 36 4.06 -10.00 -19.53
N LEU A 37 4.24 -9.47 -20.75
CA LEU A 37 3.13 -9.26 -21.68
C LEU A 37 2.51 -10.58 -22.14
N ALA A 38 3.29 -11.66 -22.33
CA ALA A 38 2.76 -12.98 -22.66
C ALA A 38 1.92 -13.56 -21.49
N GLU A 39 2.37 -13.36 -20.25
CA GLU A 39 1.61 -13.75 -19.06
C GLU A 39 0.27 -12.99 -18.97
N ILE A 40 0.30 -11.65 -19.23
CA ILE A 40 -0.91 -10.82 -19.28
C ILE A 40 -1.90 -11.33 -20.33
N MET A 41 -1.42 -11.70 -21.53
CA MET A 41 -2.28 -12.24 -22.58
C MET A 41 -2.97 -13.55 -22.15
N THR A 42 -2.24 -14.42 -21.47
CA THR A 42 -2.79 -15.67 -20.92
C THR A 42 -3.86 -15.38 -19.85
N LEU A 43 -3.58 -14.48 -18.89
CA LEU A 43 -4.56 -14.10 -17.87
C LEU A 43 -5.79 -13.40 -18.47
N ALA A 44 -5.60 -12.52 -19.45
CA ALA A 44 -6.70 -11.84 -20.14
C ALA A 44 -7.62 -12.84 -20.84
N GLN A 45 -7.06 -13.85 -21.51
CA GLN A 45 -7.83 -14.92 -22.14
C GLN A 45 -8.61 -15.74 -21.11
N GLN A 46 -7.97 -16.15 -20.01
CA GLN A 46 -8.63 -16.89 -18.91
C GLN A 46 -9.79 -16.11 -18.29
N ARG A 47 -9.64 -14.79 -18.15
CA ARG A 47 -10.64 -13.89 -17.60
C ARG A 47 -11.64 -13.37 -18.63
N LYS A 48 -11.52 -13.75 -19.88
CA LYS A 48 -12.35 -13.27 -21.01
C LYS A 48 -12.33 -11.76 -21.17
N VAL A 49 -11.18 -11.12 -20.85
CA VAL A 49 -10.98 -9.68 -21.03
C VAL A 49 -10.59 -9.41 -22.47
N GLN A 50 -11.26 -8.46 -23.11
CA GLN A 50 -10.95 -8.03 -24.47
C GLN A 50 -9.57 -7.37 -24.51
N VAL A 51 -8.72 -7.79 -25.46
CA VAL A 51 -7.43 -7.17 -25.75
C VAL A 51 -7.47 -6.60 -27.17
N VAL A 52 -7.14 -5.30 -27.31
CA VAL A 52 -7.20 -4.56 -28.56
C VAL A 52 -5.81 -4.00 -28.88
N LYS A 53 -5.37 -4.16 -30.13
CA LYS A 53 -4.19 -3.45 -30.64
C LYS A 53 -4.56 -2.00 -30.95
N THR A 54 -3.74 -1.07 -30.56
CA THR A 54 -4.01 0.37 -30.63
C THR A 54 -2.72 1.12 -31.01
N PRO A 55 -2.79 2.20 -31.82
CA PRO A 55 -1.63 3.01 -32.11
C PRO A 55 -0.95 3.52 -30.84
N ARG A 56 0.38 3.44 -30.78
CA ARG A 56 1.19 3.85 -29.62
C ARG A 56 0.83 5.26 -29.13
N ALA A 57 0.62 6.20 -30.04
CA ALA A 57 0.27 7.57 -29.73
C ALA A 57 -1.04 7.72 -28.88
N ARG A 58 -1.94 6.74 -28.95
CA ARG A 58 -3.14 6.74 -28.08
C ARG A 58 -2.81 6.39 -26.64
N LEU A 59 -1.93 5.40 -26.44
CA LEU A 59 -1.48 5.01 -25.10
C LEU A 59 -0.69 6.14 -24.44
N ASP A 60 0.16 6.82 -25.22
CA ASP A 60 0.99 7.93 -24.75
C ASP A 60 0.14 9.14 -24.29
N LYS A 61 -1.07 9.32 -24.85
CA LYS A 61 -2.04 10.31 -24.36
C LYS A 61 -2.60 9.98 -22.98
N VAL A 62 -2.63 8.71 -22.58
CA VAL A 62 -3.07 8.29 -21.25
C VAL A 62 -1.94 8.48 -20.26
N HIS A 63 -0.75 7.98 -20.60
CA HIS A 63 0.46 8.16 -19.78
C HIS A 63 1.70 7.87 -20.62
N GLU A 64 2.72 8.71 -20.57
CA GLU A 64 3.96 8.55 -21.35
C GLU A 64 4.77 7.30 -20.98
N HIS A 65 4.74 6.88 -19.71
CA HIS A 65 5.46 5.70 -19.24
C HIS A 65 4.60 4.41 -19.26
N ASN A 66 3.68 4.29 -20.25
CA ASN A 66 2.73 3.16 -20.34
C ASN A 66 3.36 1.80 -20.70
N GLN A 67 4.63 1.74 -21.10
CA GLN A 67 5.32 0.51 -21.52
C GLN A 67 4.62 -0.28 -22.65
N GLY A 68 3.76 0.37 -23.43
CA GLY A 68 3.01 -0.23 -24.53
C GLY A 68 1.74 -0.97 -24.11
N ILE A 69 1.27 -0.78 -22.87
CA ILE A 69 0.05 -1.41 -22.35
C ILE A 69 -0.70 -0.48 -21.40
N ILE A 70 -2.02 -0.46 -21.54
CA ILE A 70 -2.95 0.11 -20.57
C ILE A 70 -4.14 -0.83 -20.36
N ALA A 71 -4.74 -0.78 -19.18
CA ALA A 71 -5.99 -1.48 -18.87
C ALA A 71 -7.04 -0.48 -18.39
N GLU A 72 -8.24 -0.54 -18.94
CA GLU A 72 -9.42 0.17 -18.48
C GLU A 72 -10.08 -0.66 -17.41
N VAL A 73 -10.21 -0.12 -16.18
CA VAL A 73 -10.64 -0.86 -15.00
C VAL A 73 -11.68 -0.10 -14.18
N SER A 74 -12.36 -0.78 -13.26
CA SER A 74 -13.19 -0.15 -12.23
C SER A 74 -12.32 0.64 -11.25
N LYS A 75 -12.93 1.52 -10.45
CA LYS A 75 -12.24 2.18 -9.32
C LYS A 75 -11.67 1.17 -8.34
N TYR A 76 -10.68 1.63 -7.55
CA TYR A 76 -10.10 0.83 -6.48
C TYR A 76 -11.18 0.43 -5.45
N PRO A 77 -11.30 -0.87 -5.10
CA PRO A 77 -12.31 -1.37 -4.17
C PRO A 77 -11.80 -1.21 -2.73
N TYR A 78 -11.99 -0.04 -2.13
CA TYR A 78 -11.77 0.15 -0.70
C TYR A 78 -12.65 -0.81 0.11
N VAL A 79 -12.17 -1.18 1.28
CA VAL A 79 -12.84 -2.09 2.22
C VAL A 79 -13.12 -1.39 3.55
N ASP A 80 -13.87 -2.02 4.43
CA ASP A 80 -14.03 -1.58 5.79
C ASP A 80 -12.87 -2.06 6.69
N LEU A 81 -12.64 -1.39 7.81
CA LEU A 81 -11.61 -1.77 8.78
C LEU A 81 -11.79 -3.23 9.25
N LEU A 82 -13.05 -3.64 9.44
CA LEU A 82 -13.36 -5.00 9.92
C LEU A 82 -12.93 -6.08 8.92
N ASP A 83 -12.95 -5.80 7.62
CA ASP A 83 -12.47 -6.73 6.60
C ASP A 83 -10.95 -6.98 6.74
N ILE A 84 -10.19 -5.95 7.15
CA ILE A 84 -8.75 -6.09 7.42
C ILE A 84 -8.51 -7.01 8.62
N LEU A 85 -9.27 -6.84 9.70
CA LEU A 85 -9.17 -7.69 10.88
C LEU A 85 -9.60 -9.13 10.59
N GLU A 86 -10.66 -9.31 9.79
CA GLU A 86 -11.13 -10.62 9.37
C GLU A 86 -10.11 -11.34 8.46
N ASN A 87 -9.40 -10.59 7.60
CA ASN A 87 -8.29 -11.14 6.80
C ASN A 87 -7.19 -11.74 7.69
N ALA A 88 -6.83 -11.09 8.80
CA ALA A 88 -5.87 -11.64 9.78
C ALA A 88 -6.42 -12.89 10.47
N ARG A 89 -7.69 -12.83 10.93
CA ARG A 89 -8.36 -13.96 11.58
C ARG A 89 -8.45 -15.18 10.67
N SER A 90 -8.80 -14.97 9.39
CA SER A 90 -8.92 -16.06 8.40
C SER A 90 -7.61 -16.79 8.12
N LYS A 91 -6.48 -16.11 8.37
CA LYS A 91 -5.12 -16.67 8.25
C LYS A 91 -4.60 -17.27 9.57
N ASN A 92 -5.36 -17.19 10.66
CA ASN A 92 -4.90 -17.51 12.01
C ASN A 92 -3.65 -16.70 12.42
N GLU A 93 -3.57 -15.46 12.00
CA GLU A 93 -2.45 -14.56 12.27
C GLU A 93 -2.88 -13.41 13.19
N ALA A 94 -1.97 -12.96 14.05
CA ALA A 94 -2.18 -11.74 14.81
C ALA A 94 -2.25 -10.54 13.85
N PRO A 95 -3.21 -9.60 13.99
CA PRO A 95 -3.32 -8.46 13.10
C PRO A 95 -2.02 -7.68 12.96
N PHE A 96 -1.65 -7.37 11.72
CA PHE A 96 -0.53 -6.50 11.37
C PHE A 96 -1.05 -5.45 10.38
N VAL A 97 -1.13 -4.20 10.81
CA VAL A 97 -1.83 -3.12 10.11
C VAL A 97 -0.90 -1.93 9.92
N LEU A 98 -0.98 -1.25 8.78
CA LEU A 98 -0.28 0.00 8.53
C LEU A 98 -1.30 1.15 8.52
N LEU A 99 -1.05 2.20 9.28
CA LEU A 99 -1.82 3.44 9.29
C LEU A 99 -0.98 4.56 8.69
N LEU A 100 -1.53 5.27 7.70
CA LEU A 100 -0.83 6.37 7.02
C LEU A 100 -1.51 7.69 7.34
N ASP A 101 -0.89 8.48 8.22
CA ASP A 101 -1.46 9.75 8.69
C ASP A 101 -1.09 10.91 7.77
N SER A 102 -2.02 11.28 6.86
CA SER A 102 -1.89 12.45 5.98
C SER A 102 -0.75 12.38 4.95
N LEU A 103 -0.45 11.20 4.44
CA LEU A 103 0.51 11.04 3.36
C LEU A 103 -0.09 11.54 2.03
N ASN A 104 0.62 12.42 1.31
CA ASN A 104 0.10 13.08 0.10
C ASN A 104 0.86 12.71 -1.18
N ASP A 105 2.07 12.17 -1.09
CA ASP A 105 2.86 11.79 -2.24
C ASP A 105 2.52 10.36 -2.73
N PRO A 106 2.09 10.19 -4.01
CA PRO A 106 1.82 8.88 -4.59
C PRO A 106 3.02 7.93 -4.62
N GLN A 107 4.25 8.43 -4.73
CA GLN A 107 5.45 7.59 -4.76
C GLN A 107 5.72 6.98 -3.39
N ASN A 108 5.63 7.80 -2.32
CA ASN A 108 5.78 7.33 -0.95
C ASN A 108 4.67 6.36 -0.55
N PHE A 109 3.44 6.65 -0.94
CA PHE A 109 2.32 5.74 -0.70
C PHE A 109 2.53 4.40 -1.43
N GLY A 110 2.88 4.43 -2.72
CA GLY A 110 3.18 3.22 -3.49
C GLY A 110 4.33 2.39 -2.90
N THR A 111 5.39 3.03 -2.45
CA THR A 111 6.53 2.39 -1.79
C THR A 111 6.10 1.68 -0.50
N LEU A 112 5.32 2.35 0.35
CA LEU A 112 4.79 1.76 1.59
C LEU A 112 3.83 0.60 1.33
N ILE A 113 2.94 0.72 0.35
CA ILE A 113 2.05 -0.37 -0.05
C ILE A 113 2.87 -1.61 -0.46
N ARG A 114 3.90 -1.41 -1.30
CA ARG A 114 4.75 -2.51 -1.76
C ARG A 114 5.51 -3.17 -0.61
N THR A 115 6.01 -2.39 0.34
CA THR A 115 6.68 -2.92 1.52
C THR A 115 5.68 -3.62 2.45
N ALA A 116 4.48 -3.06 2.64
CA ALA A 116 3.43 -3.64 3.45
C ALA A 116 2.99 -5.02 2.92
N GLU A 117 2.81 -5.13 1.60
CA GLU A 117 2.51 -6.42 0.95
C GLU A 117 3.63 -7.42 1.17
N ALA A 118 4.89 -7.04 0.91
CA ALA A 118 6.07 -7.90 1.06
C ALA A 118 6.32 -8.36 2.51
N THR A 119 5.88 -7.60 3.51
CA THR A 119 6.03 -7.92 4.94
C THR A 119 4.81 -8.58 5.58
N GLY A 120 3.78 -8.92 4.78
CA GLY A 120 2.60 -9.61 5.26
C GLY A 120 1.64 -8.74 6.06
N VAL A 121 1.61 -7.43 5.84
CA VAL A 121 0.61 -6.54 6.42
C VAL A 121 -0.79 -6.94 5.93
N HIS A 122 -1.74 -7.08 6.84
CA HIS A 122 -3.10 -7.53 6.52
C HIS A 122 -3.96 -6.46 5.84
N GLY A 123 -3.61 -5.19 6.05
CA GLY A 123 -4.27 -4.07 5.40
C GLY A 123 -3.72 -2.72 5.82
N ILE A 124 -4.11 -1.70 5.06
CA ILE A 124 -3.68 -0.31 5.25
C ILE A 124 -4.89 0.54 5.58
N ILE A 125 -4.74 1.50 6.49
CA ILE A 125 -5.77 2.46 6.85
C ILE A 125 -5.31 3.85 6.45
N ILE A 126 -6.15 4.57 5.72
CA ILE A 126 -5.94 5.97 5.34
C ILE A 126 -7.11 6.85 5.80
N PRO A 127 -6.88 8.15 6.08
CA PRO A 127 -7.94 9.08 6.46
C PRO A 127 -8.95 9.33 5.32
N LEU A 128 -10.14 9.85 5.67
CA LEU A 128 -11.16 10.24 4.70
C LEU A 128 -10.77 11.44 3.85
N ALA A 129 -9.89 12.31 4.37
CA ALA A 129 -9.44 13.54 3.71
C ALA A 129 -7.96 13.80 4.01
N HIS A 130 -7.37 14.73 3.25
CA HIS A 130 -5.98 15.14 3.40
C HIS A 130 -4.98 13.97 3.26
N THR A 131 -5.22 13.09 2.29
CA THR A 131 -4.36 11.96 1.96
C THR A 131 -4.48 11.61 0.48
N VAL A 132 -3.44 11.00 -0.08
CA VAL A 132 -3.48 10.44 -1.42
C VAL A 132 -4.42 9.22 -1.46
N GLU A 133 -5.22 9.12 -2.51
CA GLU A 133 -6.04 7.94 -2.81
C GLU A 133 -5.26 6.94 -3.68
N VAL A 134 -5.75 5.70 -3.78
CA VAL A 134 -5.19 4.70 -4.71
C VAL A 134 -5.55 5.08 -6.15
N THR A 135 -4.71 5.90 -6.74
CA THR A 135 -4.79 6.34 -8.14
C THR A 135 -3.97 5.42 -9.05
N PRO A 136 -4.10 5.50 -10.38
CA PRO A 136 -3.21 4.78 -11.31
C PRO A 136 -1.72 5.05 -11.06
N ALA A 137 -1.35 6.26 -10.60
CA ALA A 137 0.03 6.60 -10.23
C ALA A 137 0.50 5.78 -9.02
N VAL A 138 -0.35 5.59 -8.00
CA VAL A 138 -0.06 4.74 -6.83
C VAL A 138 0.04 3.27 -7.22
N VAL A 139 -0.86 2.79 -8.08
CA VAL A 139 -0.78 1.41 -8.60
C VAL A 139 0.54 1.17 -9.31
N ASN A 140 0.97 2.12 -10.15
CA ASN A 140 2.25 2.03 -10.84
C ASN A 140 3.45 2.13 -9.87
N ALA A 141 3.43 3.08 -8.93
CA ALA A 141 4.49 3.26 -7.92
C ALA A 141 4.66 2.03 -7.02
N SER A 142 3.55 1.38 -6.65
CA SER A 142 3.58 0.11 -5.91
C SER A 142 3.94 -1.11 -6.77
N SER A 143 4.18 -0.93 -8.09
CA SER A 143 4.34 -2.01 -9.06
C SER A 143 3.16 -3.01 -9.07
N GLY A 144 1.96 -2.52 -8.75
CA GLY A 144 0.73 -3.30 -8.68
C GLY A 144 0.44 -3.96 -7.31
N ALA A 145 1.33 -3.85 -6.31
CA ALA A 145 1.11 -4.42 -4.98
C ALA A 145 -0.19 -3.92 -4.32
N SER A 146 -0.64 -2.70 -4.65
CA SER A 146 -1.93 -2.18 -4.21
C SER A 146 -3.11 -3.07 -4.56
N GLU A 147 -3.03 -3.81 -5.65
CA GLU A 147 -4.12 -4.69 -6.10
C GLU A 147 -4.33 -5.91 -5.20
N HIS A 148 -3.30 -6.30 -4.44
CA HIS A 148 -3.35 -7.38 -3.45
C HIS A 148 -3.64 -6.88 -2.03
N MET A 149 -3.44 -5.58 -1.77
CA MET A 149 -3.59 -5.00 -0.46
C MET A 149 -5.04 -4.58 -0.16
N LEU A 150 -5.54 -4.91 1.04
CA LEU A 150 -6.78 -4.35 1.55
C LEU A 150 -6.51 -2.94 2.07
N ILE A 151 -7.24 -1.95 1.59
CA ILE A 151 -7.09 -0.56 2.04
C ILE A 151 -8.44 -0.05 2.50
N ALA A 152 -8.52 0.37 3.76
CA ALA A 152 -9.69 1.01 4.35
C ALA A 152 -9.51 2.53 4.37
N ARG A 153 -10.58 3.24 4.02
CA ARG A 153 -10.62 4.70 4.08
C ARG A 153 -11.68 5.10 5.12
N THR A 154 -11.24 5.64 6.27
CA THR A 154 -12.13 5.83 7.40
C THR A 154 -11.71 7.00 8.30
N ASN A 155 -12.53 7.29 9.33
CA ASN A 155 -12.15 8.20 10.40
C ASN A 155 -10.95 7.63 11.17
N PHE A 156 -9.82 8.33 11.10
CA PHE A 156 -8.54 7.80 11.58
C PHE A 156 -8.51 7.62 13.11
N ALA A 157 -9.10 8.56 13.86
CA ALA A 157 -9.17 8.46 15.32
C ALA A 157 -10.05 7.30 15.77
N GLN A 158 -11.18 7.10 15.10
CA GLN A 158 -12.08 5.98 15.37
C GLN A 158 -11.45 4.64 14.99
N ALA A 159 -10.70 4.59 13.90
CA ALA A 159 -9.97 3.39 13.49
C ALA A 159 -8.96 2.94 14.56
N ILE A 160 -8.21 3.88 15.13
CA ILE A 160 -7.27 3.57 16.22
C ILE A 160 -8.02 3.03 17.44
N GLU A 161 -9.14 3.62 17.83
CA GLU A 161 -9.95 3.13 18.95
C GLU A 161 -10.50 1.72 18.70
N THR A 162 -10.97 1.45 17.48
CA THR A 162 -11.42 0.11 17.11
C THR A 162 -10.29 -0.91 17.17
N LEU A 163 -9.10 -0.58 16.64
CA LEU A 163 -7.92 -1.45 16.71
C LEU A 163 -7.54 -1.75 18.16
N LYS A 164 -7.52 -0.74 19.03
CA LYS A 164 -7.24 -0.93 20.48
C LYS A 164 -8.29 -1.78 21.17
N GLY A 165 -9.57 -1.62 20.82
CA GLY A 165 -10.66 -2.48 21.29
C GLY A 165 -10.49 -3.96 20.89
N GLU A 166 -9.80 -4.23 19.79
CA GLU A 166 -9.43 -5.57 19.32
C GLU A 166 -8.04 -6.03 19.82
N ASN A 167 -7.50 -5.37 20.86
CA ASN A 167 -6.20 -5.62 21.45
C ASN A 167 -5.01 -5.48 20.48
N VAL A 168 -5.14 -4.64 19.46
CA VAL A 168 -4.05 -4.30 18.55
C VAL A 168 -3.24 -3.14 19.14
N TRP A 169 -1.95 -3.36 19.36
CA TRP A 169 -1.02 -2.36 19.89
C TRP A 169 -0.67 -1.32 18.82
N VAL A 170 -0.90 -0.04 19.10
CA VAL A 170 -0.71 1.05 18.13
C VAL A 170 0.63 1.74 18.39
N VAL A 171 1.54 1.60 17.43
CA VAL A 171 2.92 2.09 17.48
C VAL A 171 3.07 3.26 16.49
N GLY A 172 3.29 4.47 17.01
CA GLY A 172 3.62 5.63 16.18
C GLY A 172 5.11 5.64 15.81
N LEU A 173 5.43 6.12 14.61
CA LEU A 173 6.82 6.31 14.16
C LEU A 173 7.11 7.80 14.02
N ASP A 174 7.92 8.35 14.92
CA ASP A 174 8.24 9.77 14.97
C ASP A 174 9.63 10.01 15.56
N GLN A 175 10.30 11.11 15.16
CA GLN A 175 11.67 11.46 15.60
C GLN A 175 11.81 11.71 17.10
N ASP A 176 10.73 12.10 17.78
CA ASP A 176 10.72 12.36 19.22
C ASP A 176 10.34 11.13 20.05
N GLY A 177 10.25 9.96 19.42
CA GLY A 177 9.89 8.70 20.07
C GLY A 177 11.03 8.06 20.86
N GLU A 178 10.72 6.95 21.52
CA GLU A 178 11.71 6.08 22.13
C GLU A 178 12.51 5.33 21.04
N THR A 179 13.83 5.23 21.20
CA THR A 179 14.67 4.59 20.19
C THR A 179 14.36 3.09 20.08
N VAL A 180 14.14 2.62 18.85
CA VAL A 180 13.96 1.18 18.57
C VAL A 180 15.21 0.39 18.99
N GLY A 181 15.00 -0.64 19.78
CA GLY A 181 16.05 -1.53 20.30
C GLY A 181 15.44 -2.75 21.03
N GLU A 182 16.26 -3.54 21.70
CA GLU A 182 15.80 -4.78 22.38
C GLU A 182 14.62 -4.54 23.34
N LYS A 183 14.61 -3.45 24.09
CA LYS A 183 13.55 -3.14 25.08
C LYS A 183 12.22 -2.80 24.40
N THR A 184 12.26 -2.20 23.22
CA THR A 184 11.07 -1.78 22.48
C THR A 184 10.60 -2.79 21.45
N LYS A 185 11.42 -3.81 21.13
CA LYS A 185 11.12 -4.87 20.18
C LYS A 185 9.80 -5.58 20.48
N ARG A 186 9.48 -5.77 21.77
CA ARG A 186 8.21 -6.37 22.22
C ARG A 186 6.95 -5.67 21.70
N HIS A 187 7.03 -4.36 21.41
CA HIS A 187 5.90 -3.58 20.88
C HIS A 187 5.68 -3.79 19.38
N LEU A 188 6.61 -4.48 18.71
CA LEU A 188 6.53 -4.84 17.29
C LEU A 188 6.12 -6.31 17.08
N THR A 189 5.85 -7.05 18.16
CA THR A 189 5.40 -8.44 18.11
C THR A 189 3.88 -8.54 18.32
N GLY A 190 3.28 -9.67 17.97
CA GLY A 190 1.84 -9.89 18.18
C GLY A 190 0.95 -8.99 17.30
N ALA A 191 -0.23 -8.65 17.80
CA ALA A 191 -1.18 -7.80 17.11
C ALA A 191 -0.69 -6.34 17.15
N THR A 192 -0.29 -5.79 16.01
CA THR A 192 0.41 -4.50 15.93
C THR A 192 -0.09 -3.66 14.75
N ALA A 193 -0.27 -2.37 15.00
CA ALA A 193 -0.55 -1.36 14.00
C ALA A 193 0.56 -0.31 14.01
N ILE A 194 1.23 -0.09 12.87
CA ILE A 194 2.28 0.91 12.73
C ILE A 194 1.68 2.17 12.09
N VAL A 195 1.90 3.32 12.73
CA VAL A 195 1.45 4.63 12.23
C VAL A 195 2.64 5.36 11.65
N VAL A 196 2.54 5.75 10.39
CA VAL A 196 3.53 6.57 9.67
C VAL A 196 2.88 7.90 9.33
N GLY A 197 3.52 8.99 9.71
CA GLY A 197 3.07 10.35 9.44
C GLY A 197 3.48 10.88 8.06
N SER A 198 3.09 12.12 7.80
CA SER A 198 3.46 12.86 6.59
C SER A 198 4.92 13.31 6.62
N GLU A 199 5.43 13.68 5.43
CA GLU A 199 6.75 14.30 5.31
C GLU A 199 6.76 15.70 5.93
N GLY A 200 7.73 15.94 6.78
CA GLY A 200 7.91 17.23 7.46
C GLY A 200 7.11 17.40 8.75
N GLU A 201 5.81 17.10 8.76
CA GLU A 201 4.98 17.27 9.97
C GLU A 201 4.93 16.01 10.86
N GLY A 202 5.33 14.85 10.33
CA GLY A 202 5.26 13.59 11.08
C GLY A 202 3.82 13.14 11.35
N ILE A 203 3.61 12.52 12.50
CA ILE A 203 2.29 12.07 12.96
C ILE A 203 1.57 13.28 13.58
N ARG A 204 0.32 13.56 13.14
CA ARG A 204 -0.50 14.61 13.73
C ARG A 204 -0.67 14.43 15.24
N GLN A 205 -0.70 15.53 15.99
CA GLN A 205 -0.77 15.52 17.46
C GLN A 205 -1.91 14.65 18.00
N LEU A 206 -3.10 14.74 17.41
CA LEU A 206 -4.25 13.90 17.83
C LEU A 206 -3.98 12.40 17.61
N THR A 207 -3.37 12.01 16.51
CA THR A 207 -2.98 10.63 16.23
C THR A 207 -1.91 10.16 17.22
N ARG A 208 -0.90 11.00 17.47
CA ARG A 208 0.19 10.73 18.40
C ARG A 208 -0.32 10.44 19.81
N THR A 209 -1.29 11.21 20.33
CA THR A 209 -1.86 11.00 21.68
C THR A 209 -2.67 9.71 21.80
N LYS A 210 -3.09 9.11 20.67
CA LYS A 210 -3.81 7.84 20.64
C LYS A 210 -2.90 6.61 20.48
N CYS A 211 -1.63 6.81 20.11
CA CYS A 211 -0.65 5.72 20.05
C CYS A 211 -0.37 5.20 21.45
N ASP A 212 -0.13 3.88 21.60
CA ASP A 212 0.29 3.27 22.87
C ASP A 212 1.76 3.55 23.15
N ILE A 213 2.57 3.68 22.10
CA ILE A 213 3.97 4.09 22.16
C ILE A 213 4.33 4.83 20.87
N VAL A 214 5.31 5.72 20.98
CA VAL A 214 5.95 6.35 19.82
C VAL A 214 7.40 5.92 19.77
N LEU A 215 7.82 5.37 18.65
CA LEU A 215 9.18 4.87 18.41
C LEU A 215 9.90 5.73 17.38
N LYS A 216 11.23 5.81 17.51
CA LYS A 216 12.11 6.41 16.49
C LYS A 216 13.16 5.42 16.01
N LEU A 217 13.52 5.54 14.76
CA LEU A 217 14.67 4.83 14.19
C LEU A 217 15.96 5.49 14.67
N PRO A 218 16.99 4.69 15.06
CA PRO A 218 18.26 5.26 15.47
C PRO A 218 18.97 5.92 14.28
N MET A 219 19.40 7.17 14.48
CA MET A 219 20.14 7.97 13.50
C MET A 219 21.57 8.21 13.99
N ARG A 220 22.56 8.08 13.11
CA ARG A 220 23.99 8.35 13.42
C ARG A 220 24.57 9.50 12.62
N GLY A 221 23.88 9.92 11.57
CA GLY A 221 24.29 11.03 10.71
C GLY A 221 23.87 12.40 11.25
N GLN A 222 24.04 13.42 10.40
CA GLN A 222 23.68 14.81 10.72
C GLN A 222 22.26 15.17 10.24
N VAL A 223 21.63 14.33 9.42
CA VAL A 223 20.25 14.54 9.00
C VAL A 223 19.29 14.15 10.11
N GLU A 224 18.27 14.97 10.31
CA GLU A 224 17.34 14.81 11.44
C GLU A 224 16.32 13.70 11.23
N SER A 225 15.96 13.37 9.97
CA SER A 225 14.91 12.40 9.66
C SER A 225 15.19 11.64 8.37
N LEU A 226 14.51 10.51 8.21
CA LEU A 226 14.39 9.77 6.95
C LEU A 226 13.12 10.22 6.20
N ASN A 227 13.11 10.00 4.89
CA ASN A 227 11.87 10.04 4.11
C ASN A 227 10.81 9.11 4.74
N ALA A 228 9.55 9.54 4.77
CA ALA A 228 8.45 8.82 5.43
C ALA A 228 8.29 7.37 4.93
N ALA A 229 8.41 7.15 3.62
CA ALA A 229 8.31 5.80 3.05
C ALA A 229 9.50 4.91 3.43
N VAL A 230 10.71 5.49 3.52
CA VAL A 230 11.91 4.78 3.98
C VAL A 230 11.77 4.41 5.45
N ALA A 231 11.40 5.36 6.30
CA ALA A 231 11.20 5.13 7.73
C ALA A 231 10.13 4.07 7.99
N GLY A 232 8.98 4.20 7.34
CA GLY A 232 7.88 3.23 7.43
C GLY A 232 8.29 1.84 6.94
N SER A 233 9.02 1.75 5.83
CA SER A 233 9.51 0.47 5.29
C SER A 233 10.47 -0.23 6.25
N VAL A 234 11.40 0.51 6.87
CA VAL A 234 12.30 -0.03 7.90
C VAL A 234 11.51 -0.53 9.10
N ALA A 235 10.53 0.24 9.59
CA ALA A 235 9.70 -0.15 10.74
C ALA A 235 8.87 -1.42 10.43
N LEU A 236 8.31 -1.53 9.23
CA LEU A 236 7.58 -2.73 8.79
C LEU A 236 8.49 -3.97 8.76
N TYR A 237 9.71 -3.86 8.25
CA TYR A 237 10.66 -4.97 8.27
C TYR A 237 11.12 -5.34 9.67
N LEU A 238 11.33 -4.36 10.55
CA LEU A 238 11.65 -4.63 11.96
C LEU A 238 10.52 -5.39 12.65
N ALA A 239 9.27 -4.99 12.41
CA ALA A 239 8.10 -5.70 12.93
C ALA A 239 7.97 -7.10 12.33
N TYR A 240 8.11 -7.25 11.01
CA TYR A 240 8.10 -8.55 10.33
C TYR A 240 9.12 -9.53 10.96
N LEU A 241 10.37 -9.10 11.13
CA LEU A 241 11.42 -9.92 11.74
C LEU A 241 11.16 -10.21 13.21
N ALA A 242 10.56 -9.27 13.96
CA ALA A 242 10.19 -9.47 15.36
C ALA A 242 9.04 -10.48 15.54
N ARG A 243 8.14 -10.57 14.56
CA ARG A 243 6.98 -11.48 14.54
C ARG A 243 7.31 -12.89 14.06
N ALA A 244 8.42 -13.05 13.29
CA ALA A 244 8.88 -14.34 12.78
C ALA A 244 9.66 -15.19 13.80
N ASN A 245 10.02 -14.62 14.94
CA ASN A 245 10.69 -15.27 16.06
C ASN A 245 9.74 -15.47 17.24
#